data_ef24ef29535c1695aefad1c873453943
#
_entry.id   ef24ef29535c1695aefad1c873453943
#
_cell.length_a   1.000
_cell.length_b   1.000
_cell.length_c   1.000
_cell.angle_alpha   90.00
_cell.angle_beta   90.00
_cell.angle_gamma   90.00
#
_symmetry.space_group_name_H-M   'P 1'
#
loop_
_entity.id
_entity.type
_entity.pdbx_description
1 polymer ?
#
loop_
_entity_poly.entity_id
_entity_poly.type
_entity_poly.pdbx_seq_one_letter_code
_entity_poly.pdbx_strand_id
1 'polypeptide(L)'
;MPKYDYSSCGLYFVTLCTHGRKHTLGSIRRGDPCGRPRWSPTVLGQIAAQDLVFIQNTFAITIDKFVIMPNHIHLLVFIPEQRATARVAPTQTQDSKSSYSLGKVIGGYKSRVSHDYLQFCKKRGTLMGELWQRGYYDHIIRCEADYLRIWQYMDENPVRWTEDEYYFE
;
A
#
# COMPACT_ATOMS: atom_id res chain seq x y z
N MET A 1 -4.72 13.94 -19.76
CA MET A 1 -5.38 12.64 -19.90
C MET A 1 -6.81 12.79 -19.47
N PRO A 2 -7.82 12.20 -20.16
CA PRO A 2 -9.18 12.22 -19.68
C PRO A 2 -9.22 11.58 -18.29
N LYS A 3 -10.08 12.11 -17.41
CA LYS A 3 -10.23 11.64 -16.02
C LYS A 3 -10.60 10.16 -16.03
N TYR A 4 -9.66 9.28 -15.72
CA TYR A 4 -9.95 7.88 -15.49
C TYR A 4 -10.76 7.76 -14.19
N ASP A 5 -11.81 6.96 -14.23
CA ASP A 5 -12.65 6.70 -13.05
C ASP A 5 -11.99 5.63 -12.17
N TYR A 6 -11.28 6.07 -11.14
CA TYR A 6 -10.65 5.20 -10.14
C TYR A 6 -11.64 4.48 -9.20
N SER A 7 -12.95 4.62 -9.43
CA SER A 7 -13.99 3.80 -8.80
C SER A 7 -14.28 2.52 -9.58
N SER A 8 -13.66 2.33 -10.77
CA SER A 8 -13.82 1.13 -11.57
C SER A 8 -13.10 -0.07 -10.94
N CYS A 9 -13.67 -1.26 -11.14
CA CYS A 9 -12.99 -2.51 -10.81
C CYS A 9 -11.71 -2.64 -11.62
N GLY A 10 -10.68 -3.21 -11.03
CA GLY A 10 -9.40 -3.37 -11.74
C GLY A 10 -8.24 -3.75 -10.82
N LEU A 11 -7.14 -4.06 -11.46
CA LEU A 11 -5.87 -4.34 -10.80
C LEU A 11 -4.95 -3.12 -10.95
N TYR A 12 -4.44 -2.65 -9.83
CA TYR A 12 -3.61 -1.46 -9.75
C TYR A 12 -2.27 -1.79 -9.12
N PHE A 13 -1.20 -1.31 -9.73
CA PHE A 13 0.09 -1.20 -9.07
C PHE A 13 0.20 0.17 -8.42
N VAL A 14 0.56 0.20 -7.14
CA VAL A 14 0.61 1.44 -6.35
C VAL A 14 1.95 1.56 -5.66
N THR A 15 2.52 2.78 -5.64
CA THR A 15 3.71 3.11 -4.86
C THR A 15 3.41 4.22 -3.85
N LEU A 16 3.72 3.94 -2.59
CA LEU A 16 3.52 4.86 -1.46
C LEU A 16 4.88 5.24 -0.89
N CYS A 17 5.28 6.50 -0.97
CA CYS A 17 6.55 6.97 -0.43
C CYS A 17 6.40 7.56 0.98
N THR A 18 7.41 7.38 1.81
CA THR A 18 7.54 8.10 3.08
C THR A 18 7.84 9.57 2.84
N HIS A 19 7.54 10.41 3.82
CA HIS A 19 7.84 11.84 3.76
C HIS A 19 9.34 12.09 3.58
N GLY A 20 9.68 12.86 2.55
CA GLY A 20 11.07 13.16 2.20
C GLY A 20 11.89 11.93 1.81
N ARG A 21 11.24 10.82 1.42
CA ARG A 21 11.91 9.53 1.08
C ARG A 21 12.85 9.01 2.18
N LYS A 22 12.53 9.31 3.43
CA LYS A 22 13.33 8.85 4.58
C LYS A 22 13.17 7.35 4.79
N HIS A 23 14.26 6.65 5.14
CA HIS A 23 14.28 5.21 5.42
C HIS A 23 13.60 4.87 6.76
N THR A 24 12.33 5.20 6.92
CA THR A 24 11.59 5.05 8.17
C THR A 24 10.88 3.71 8.31
N LEU A 25 10.68 2.97 7.21
CA LEU A 25 9.98 1.67 7.23
C LEU A 25 10.91 0.50 7.54
N GLY A 26 12.22 0.65 7.34
CA GLY A 26 13.16 -0.43 7.58
C GLY A 26 14.52 -0.20 6.93
N SER A 27 15.26 -1.27 6.81
CA SER A 27 16.53 -1.33 6.07
C SER A 27 16.62 -2.64 5.30
N ILE A 28 17.31 -2.61 4.16
CA ILE A 28 17.70 -3.81 3.43
C ILE A 28 19.10 -4.20 3.92
N ARG A 29 19.23 -5.40 4.45
CA ARG A 29 20.52 -5.95 4.91
C ARG A 29 20.94 -7.05 3.95
N ARG A 30 22.28 -7.24 3.81
CA ARG A 30 22.80 -8.44 3.15
C ARG A 30 22.26 -9.65 3.89
N GLY A 31 21.67 -10.57 3.13
CA GLY A 31 20.98 -11.72 3.67
C GLY A 31 21.92 -12.79 4.20
N ASP A 32 21.36 -13.98 4.34
CA ASP A 32 22.02 -15.22 4.70
C ASP A 32 23.18 -15.60 3.74
N PRO A 33 23.90 -16.71 3.97
CA PRO A 33 24.99 -17.17 3.11
C PRO A 33 24.64 -17.34 1.63
N CYS A 34 23.34 -17.39 1.29
CA CYS A 34 22.83 -17.45 -0.09
C CYS A 34 22.70 -16.07 -0.76
N GLY A 35 23.06 -14.98 -0.08
CA GLY A 35 23.16 -13.63 -0.67
C GLY A 35 21.83 -12.92 -0.93
N ARG A 36 20.67 -13.49 -0.54
CA ARG A 36 19.37 -12.82 -0.72
C ARG A 36 19.22 -11.67 0.27
N PRO A 37 18.89 -10.45 -0.20
CA PRO A 37 18.68 -9.32 0.71
C PRO A 37 17.50 -9.61 1.63
N ARG A 38 17.66 -9.22 2.89
CA ARG A 38 16.62 -9.35 3.90
C ARG A 38 16.14 -7.98 4.35
N TRP A 39 14.84 -7.76 4.25
CA TRP A 39 14.20 -6.59 4.84
C TRP A 39 14.19 -6.72 6.37
N SER A 40 14.70 -5.68 7.04
CA SER A 40 14.71 -5.55 8.50
C SER A 40 13.78 -4.39 8.87
N PRO A 41 12.53 -4.66 9.31
CA PRO A 41 11.55 -3.61 9.57
C PRO A 41 11.88 -2.81 10.82
N THR A 42 11.55 -1.52 10.79
CA THR A 42 11.34 -0.71 11.98
C THR A 42 9.96 -1.04 12.58
N VAL A 43 9.63 -0.44 13.73
CA VAL A 43 8.27 -0.53 14.30
C VAL A 43 7.23 0.03 13.33
N LEU A 44 7.54 1.15 12.66
CA LEU A 44 6.64 1.71 11.63
C LEU A 44 6.45 0.74 10.46
N GLY A 45 7.51 0.07 9.99
CA GLY A 45 7.43 -0.94 8.94
C GLY A 45 6.60 -2.15 9.34
N GLN A 46 6.69 -2.59 10.59
CA GLN A 46 5.85 -3.68 11.13
C GLN A 46 4.38 -3.28 11.16
N ILE A 47 4.05 -2.09 11.67
CA ILE A 47 2.69 -1.56 11.66
C ILE A 47 2.16 -1.46 10.23
N ALA A 48 2.95 -0.92 9.31
CA ALA A 48 2.57 -0.81 7.90
C ALA A 48 2.23 -2.17 7.28
N ALA A 49 3.02 -3.21 7.56
CA ALA A 49 2.75 -4.57 7.08
C ALA A 49 1.47 -5.17 7.68
N GLN A 50 1.23 -5.00 8.97
CA GLN A 50 0.04 -5.49 9.66
C GLN A 50 -1.24 -4.82 9.15
N ASP A 51 -1.18 -3.51 8.94
CA ASP A 51 -2.34 -2.74 8.50
C ASP A 51 -2.77 -3.03 7.06
N LEU A 52 -1.94 -3.67 6.22
CA LEU A 52 -2.36 -4.16 4.91
C LEU A 52 -3.47 -5.21 5.03
N VAL A 53 -3.35 -6.13 5.99
CA VAL A 53 -4.38 -7.15 6.24
C VAL A 53 -5.69 -6.50 6.72
N PHE A 54 -5.59 -5.51 7.61
CA PHE A 54 -6.76 -4.77 8.09
C PHE A 54 -7.50 -4.07 6.94
N ILE A 55 -6.77 -3.40 6.05
CA ILE A 55 -7.34 -2.67 4.91
C ILE A 55 -8.03 -3.61 3.91
N GLN A 56 -7.47 -4.78 3.62
CA GLN A 56 -8.11 -5.78 2.77
C GLN A 56 -9.52 -6.12 3.29
N ASN A 57 -9.63 -6.40 4.58
CA ASN A 57 -10.90 -6.75 5.20
C ASN A 57 -11.88 -5.57 5.25
N THR A 58 -11.37 -4.35 5.53
CA THR A 58 -12.21 -3.15 5.68
C THR A 58 -12.83 -2.73 4.36
N PHE A 59 -12.09 -2.81 3.25
CA PHE A 59 -12.53 -2.35 1.94
C PHE A 59 -12.94 -3.48 1.00
N ALA A 60 -12.94 -4.74 1.48
CA ALA A 60 -13.23 -5.93 0.66
C ALA A 60 -12.43 -5.93 -0.67
N ILE A 61 -11.16 -5.60 -0.59
CA ILE A 61 -10.20 -5.62 -1.69
C ILE A 61 -9.25 -6.81 -1.55
N THR A 62 -8.50 -7.12 -2.60
CA THR A 62 -7.39 -8.08 -2.51
C THR A 62 -6.06 -7.36 -2.72
N ILE A 63 -5.12 -7.53 -1.80
CA ILE A 63 -3.73 -7.16 -2.02
C ILE A 63 -3.02 -8.44 -2.45
N ASP A 64 -2.80 -8.55 -3.76
CA ASP A 64 -2.25 -9.77 -4.38
C ASP A 64 -0.75 -9.92 -4.06
N LYS A 65 -0.03 -8.81 -4.03
CA LYS A 65 1.37 -8.74 -3.66
C LYS A 65 1.71 -7.41 -3.02
N PHE A 66 2.65 -7.41 -2.10
CA PHE A 66 3.27 -6.19 -1.60
C PHE A 66 4.76 -6.38 -1.33
N VAL A 67 5.50 -5.29 -1.42
CA VAL A 67 6.91 -5.20 -1.03
C VAL A 67 7.11 -3.92 -0.25
N ILE A 68 7.67 -4.05 0.95
CA ILE A 68 8.00 -2.90 1.79
C ILE A 68 9.50 -2.65 1.69
N MET A 69 9.85 -1.49 1.19
CA MET A 69 11.21 -0.99 1.05
C MET A 69 11.53 0.01 2.16
N PRO A 70 12.77 0.42 2.36
CA PRO A 70 13.12 1.33 3.44
C PRO A 70 12.33 2.63 3.47
N ASN A 71 11.97 3.19 2.31
CA ASN A 71 11.31 4.48 2.17
C ASN A 71 10.04 4.49 1.29
N HIS A 72 9.59 3.32 0.83
CA HIS A 72 8.35 3.20 0.06
C HIS A 72 7.73 1.80 0.17
N ILE A 73 6.51 1.68 -0.31
CA ILE A 73 5.76 0.42 -0.36
C ILE A 73 5.19 0.27 -1.77
N HIS A 74 5.43 -0.88 -2.39
CA HIS A 74 4.74 -1.29 -3.60
C HIS A 74 3.60 -2.24 -3.27
N LEU A 75 2.45 -2.03 -3.91
CA LEU A 75 1.25 -2.85 -3.74
C LEU A 75 0.67 -3.23 -5.10
N LEU A 76 0.26 -4.50 -5.25
CA LEU A 76 -0.67 -4.94 -6.27
C LEU A 76 -2.05 -5.06 -5.62
N VAL A 77 -2.97 -4.17 -5.98
CA VAL A 77 -4.30 -4.05 -5.36
C VAL A 77 -5.37 -4.34 -6.38
N PHE A 78 -6.16 -5.38 -6.14
CA PHE A 78 -7.36 -5.67 -6.91
C PHE A 78 -8.58 -5.09 -6.21
N ILE A 79 -9.31 -4.22 -6.92
CA ILE A 79 -10.60 -3.68 -6.49
C ILE A 79 -11.68 -4.43 -7.27
N PRO A 80 -12.51 -5.27 -6.61
CA PRO A 80 -13.56 -6.01 -7.30
C PRO A 80 -14.69 -5.10 -7.77
N GLU A 81 -15.43 -5.54 -8.79
CA GLU A 81 -16.64 -4.88 -9.22
C GLU A 81 -17.67 -4.90 -8.07
N GLN A 82 -18.09 -3.73 -7.65
CA GLN A 82 -19.11 -3.61 -6.62
C GLN A 82 -20.49 -3.67 -7.28
N ARG A 83 -21.06 -4.86 -7.36
CA ARG A 83 -22.44 -5.02 -7.81
C ARG A 83 -23.37 -4.36 -6.81
N ALA A 84 -24.11 -3.33 -7.25
CA ALA A 84 -25.31 -2.90 -6.56
C ALA A 84 -26.27 -4.10 -6.54
N THR A 85 -26.41 -4.78 -5.40
CA THR A 85 -27.45 -5.79 -5.22
C THR A 85 -28.78 -5.07 -5.19
N ALA A 86 -29.37 -4.86 -6.38
CA ALA A 86 -30.78 -4.53 -6.53
C ALA A 86 -31.59 -5.75 -6.12
N ARG A 87 -32.06 -5.76 -4.87
CA ARG A 87 -33.32 -6.40 -4.43
C ARG A 87 -33.36 -6.40 -2.91
N VAL A 88 -34.14 -5.51 -2.34
CA VAL A 88 -35.26 -5.77 -1.41
C VAL A 88 -35.83 -4.41 -0.97
N ALA A 89 -37.15 -4.40 -0.80
CA ALA A 89 -38.10 -3.31 -0.55
C ALA A 89 -37.69 -2.28 0.54
N PRO A 90 -38.37 -1.10 0.51
CA PRO A 90 -37.93 0.09 1.27
C PRO A 90 -38.40 0.01 2.72
N THR A 91 -37.49 -0.18 3.64
CA THR A 91 -37.61 0.39 5.01
C THR A 91 -36.28 0.19 5.75
N GLN A 92 -35.76 1.29 6.25
CA GLN A 92 -34.67 1.46 7.21
C GLN A 92 -33.22 1.49 6.68
N THR A 93 -32.64 2.67 6.87
CA THR A 93 -31.21 3.03 6.96
C THR A 93 -30.32 2.41 5.88
N GLN A 94 -30.20 3.16 4.81
CA GLN A 94 -29.16 2.98 3.79
C GLN A 94 -27.80 3.29 4.39
N ASP A 95 -27.10 2.28 4.93
CA ASP A 95 -25.66 2.23 4.78
C ASP A 95 -25.40 1.87 3.31
N SER A 96 -25.38 2.89 2.48
CA SER A 96 -24.93 2.80 1.10
C SER A 96 -23.53 2.18 1.13
N LYS A 97 -23.37 0.92 0.69
CA LYS A 97 -22.07 0.33 0.35
C LYS A 97 -21.45 1.22 -0.71
N SER A 98 -20.76 2.26 -0.25
CA SER A 98 -20.12 3.22 -1.12
C SER A 98 -19.03 2.52 -1.91
N SER A 99 -19.10 2.62 -3.23
CA SER A 99 -18.02 2.27 -4.12
C SER A 99 -16.71 2.90 -3.60
N TYR A 100 -15.74 2.06 -3.29
CA TYR A 100 -14.45 2.56 -2.81
C TYR A 100 -13.53 2.82 -4.00
N SER A 101 -13.18 4.08 -4.21
CA SER A 101 -12.12 4.42 -5.16
C SER A 101 -10.75 4.00 -4.60
N LEU A 102 -9.78 3.76 -5.50
CA LEU A 102 -8.40 3.50 -5.11
C LEU A 102 -7.87 4.57 -4.13
N GLY A 103 -8.18 5.84 -4.40
CA GLY A 103 -7.77 6.94 -3.52
C GLY A 103 -8.34 6.83 -2.10
N LYS A 104 -9.59 6.33 -1.94
CA LYS A 104 -10.19 6.11 -0.62
C LYS A 104 -9.52 4.96 0.12
N VAL A 105 -9.20 3.88 -0.57
CA VAL A 105 -8.45 2.73 -0.01
C VAL A 105 -7.07 3.17 0.47
N ILE A 106 -6.31 3.85 -0.39
CA ILE A 106 -4.96 4.31 -0.07
C ILE A 106 -4.96 5.37 1.04
N GLY A 107 -5.93 6.30 1.00
CA GLY A 107 -6.11 7.28 2.07
C GLY A 107 -6.43 6.62 3.41
N GLY A 108 -7.31 5.63 3.42
CA GLY A 108 -7.64 4.82 4.59
C GLY A 108 -6.42 4.08 5.16
N TYR A 109 -5.62 3.45 4.29
CA TYR A 109 -4.39 2.78 4.68
C TYR A 109 -3.39 3.75 5.33
N LYS A 110 -3.07 4.87 4.67
CA LYS A 110 -2.14 5.87 5.22
C LYS A 110 -2.61 6.42 6.57
N SER A 111 -3.91 6.69 6.69
CA SER A 111 -4.52 7.18 7.92
C SER A 111 -4.41 6.15 9.04
N ARG A 112 -4.67 4.86 8.75
CA ARG A 112 -4.60 3.77 9.72
C ARG A 112 -3.19 3.59 10.26
N VAL A 113 -2.19 3.45 9.39
CA VAL A 113 -0.77 3.33 9.77
C VAL A 113 -0.34 4.55 10.61
N SER A 114 -0.74 5.76 10.21
CA SER A 114 -0.40 6.98 10.95
C SER A 114 -1.03 6.98 12.34
N HIS A 115 -2.29 6.53 12.46
CA HIS A 115 -2.98 6.43 13.74
C HIS A 115 -2.26 5.43 14.67
N ASP A 116 -1.97 4.23 14.18
CA ASP A 116 -1.39 3.16 15.01
C ASP A 116 0.06 3.48 15.42
N TYR A 117 0.83 4.11 14.52
CA TYR A 117 2.15 4.61 14.86
C TYR A 117 2.11 5.79 15.85
N LEU A 118 1.12 6.69 15.75
CA LEU A 118 0.91 7.75 16.74
C LEU A 118 0.63 7.18 18.13
N GLN A 119 -0.18 6.11 18.23
CA GLN A 119 -0.42 5.44 19.52
C GLN A 119 0.87 4.85 20.10
N PHE A 120 1.72 4.26 19.25
CA PHE A 120 3.03 3.77 19.67
C PHE A 120 3.91 4.92 20.17
N CYS A 121 4.00 6.03 19.46
CA CYS A 121 4.77 7.21 19.86
C CYS A 121 4.30 7.79 21.21
N LYS A 122 2.97 7.93 21.39
CA LYS A 122 2.38 8.41 22.65
C LYS A 122 2.77 7.53 23.84
N LYS A 123 2.70 6.20 23.69
CA LYS A 123 3.11 5.26 24.74
C LYS A 123 4.59 5.36 25.10
N ARG A 124 5.42 5.81 24.18
CA ARG A 124 6.87 5.97 24.36
C ARG A 124 7.30 7.40 24.73
N GLY A 125 6.38 8.35 24.75
CA GLY A 125 6.69 9.76 24.99
C GLY A 125 7.53 10.38 23.86
N THR A 126 7.43 9.85 22.62
CA THR A 126 8.16 10.36 21.45
C THR A 126 7.23 11.13 20.52
N LEU A 127 7.79 12.11 19.80
CA LEU A 127 7.03 12.86 18.80
C LEU A 127 6.94 12.07 17.48
N MET A 128 5.76 12.07 16.89
CA MET A 128 5.54 11.56 15.54
C MET A 128 5.73 12.71 14.54
N GLY A 129 6.64 12.54 13.58
CA GLY A 129 6.78 13.42 12.42
C GLY A 129 5.80 13.07 11.30
N GLU A 130 5.92 13.76 10.16
CA GLU A 130 5.19 13.40 8.95
C GLU A 130 5.69 12.05 8.41
N LEU A 131 4.76 11.10 8.19
CA LEU A 131 5.10 9.75 7.76
C LEU A 131 5.10 9.59 6.26
N TRP A 132 4.11 10.18 5.56
CA TRP A 132 3.82 9.91 4.16
C TRP A 132 4.04 11.13 3.29
N GLN A 133 4.59 10.89 2.11
CA GLN A 133 4.53 11.86 1.03
C GLN A 133 3.08 12.09 0.61
N ARG A 134 2.74 13.31 0.21
CA ARG A 134 1.42 13.64 -0.34
C ARG A 134 1.20 12.87 -1.65
N GLY A 135 -0.01 12.31 -1.81
CA GLY A 135 -0.35 11.52 -3.00
C GLY A 135 0.26 10.11 -2.99
N TYR A 136 0.24 9.47 -4.12
CA TYR A 136 0.82 8.15 -4.43
C TYR A 136 0.99 8.06 -5.94
N TYR A 137 1.84 7.15 -6.41
CA TYR A 137 1.90 6.77 -7.81
C TYR A 137 1.02 5.55 -8.03
N ASP A 138 0.32 5.49 -9.16
CA ASP A 138 -0.47 4.35 -9.57
C ASP A 138 -0.33 4.05 -11.06
N HIS A 139 -0.47 2.77 -11.39
CA HIS A 139 -0.50 2.25 -12.74
C HIS A 139 -1.59 1.19 -12.85
N ILE A 140 -2.42 1.28 -13.88
CA ILE A 140 -3.52 0.34 -14.12
C ILE A 140 -2.98 -0.83 -14.94
N ILE A 141 -3.09 -2.03 -14.39
CA ILE A 141 -2.67 -3.26 -15.06
C ILE A 141 -3.78 -3.72 -15.99
N ARG A 142 -3.48 -3.81 -17.30
CA ARG A 142 -4.48 -4.09 -18.34
C ARG A 142 -4.31 -5.44 -19.02
N CYS A 143 -3.17 -6.09 -18.85
CA CYS A 143 -2.90 -7.38 -19.45
C CYS A 143 -1.93 -8.20 -18.59
N GLU A 144 -1.88 -9.51 -18.87
CA GLU A 144 -1.03 -10.46 -18.16
C GLU A 144 0.46 -10.13 -18.29
N ALA A 145 0.91 -9.70 -19.44
CA ALA A 145 2.31 -9.32 -19.65
C ALA A 145 2.74 -8.16 -18.76
N ASP A 146 1.87 -7.16 -18.58
CA ASP A 146 2.10 -6.01 -17.69
C ASP A 146 2.12 -6.47 -16.23
N TYR A 147 1.20 -7.36 -15.84
CA TYR A 147 1.15 -7.97 -14.51
C TYR A 147 2.45 -8.72 -14.19
N LEU A 148 2.90 -9.60 -15.07
CA LEU A 148 4.11 -10.40 -14.85
C LEU A 148 5.36 -9.53 -14.76
N ARG A 149 5.47 -8.49 -15.60
CA ARG A 149 6.56 -7.51 -15.55
C ARG A 149 6.62 -6.79 -14.21
N ILE A 150 5.47 -6.33 -13.69
CA ILE A 150 5.39 -5.64 -12.41
C ILE A 150 5.65 -6.61 -11.25
N TRP A 151 5.14 -7.84 -11.35
CA TRP A 151 5.40 -8.88 -10.36
C TRP A 151 6.90 -9.15 -10.21
N GLN A 152 7.60 -9.33 -11.35
CA GLN A 152 9.05 -9.53 -11.38
C GLN A 152 9.79 -8.31 -10.83
N TYR A 153 9.41 -7.10 -11.23
CA TYR A 153 9.98 -5.86 -10.71
C TYR A 153 9.89 -5.81 -9.18
N MET A 154 8.74 -6.17 -8.61
CA MET A 154 8.55 -6.20 -7.15
C MET A 154 9.41 -7.28 -6.47
N ASP A 155 9.64 -8.43 -7.10
CA ASP A 155 10.53 -9.48 -6.56
C ASP A 155 12.01 -9.06 -6.57
N GLU A 156 12.42 -8.37 -7.61
CA GLU A 156 13.79 -7.93 -7.78
C GLU A 156 14.12 -6.65 -6.97
N ASN A 157 13.12 -5.88 -6.58
CA ASN A 157 13.30 -4.59 -5.95
C ASN A 157 14.19 -4.62 -4.70
N PRO A 158 14.05 -5.57 -3.73
CA PRO A 158 14.96 -5.65 -2.60
C PRO A 158 16.40 -5.99 -2.99
N VAL A 159 16.60 -6.75 -4.07
CA VAL A 159 17.95 -7.12 -4.56
C VAL A 159 18.64 -5.92 -5.20
N ARG A 160 17.86 -5.13 -5.93
CA ARG A 160 18.30 -3.95 -6.68
C ARG A 160 18.05 -2.64 -5.92
N TRP A 161 17.92 -2.70 -4.60
CA TRP A 161 17.57 -1.53 -3.80
C TRP A 161 18.39 -0.28 -4.11
N THR A 162 19.71 -0.44 -4.30
CA THR A 162 20.62 0.68 -4.60
C THR A 162 20.50 1.22 -6.04
N GLU A 163 19.80 0.48 -6.92
CA GLU A 163 19.51 0.88 -8.30
C GLU A 163 18.07 1.40 -8.47
N ASP A 164 17.28 1.37 -7.39
CA ASP A 164 15.88 1.75 -7.41
C ASP A 164 15.72 3.27 -7.60
N GLU A 165 14.74 3.69 -8.40
CA GLU A 165 14.43 5.11 -8.65
C GLU A 165 14.02 5.89 -7.38
N TYR A 166 13.57 5.17 -6.35
CA TYR A 166 13.22 5.71 -5.03
C TYR A 166 14.39 5.69 -4.05
N TYR A 167 15.54 5.09 -4.44
CA TYR A 167 16.72 5.11 -3.58
C TYR A 167 17.21 6.53 -3.35
N PHE A 168 17.43 6.86 -2.10
CA PHE A 168 17.94 8.15 -1.66
C PHE A 168 18.87 7.90 -0.45
N GLU A 169 20.09 8.40 -0.50
CA GLU A 169 21.07 8.31 0.61
C GLU A 169 20.73 9.25 1.76
#